data_bd2be9fdfc3cb41f480d02025628197e
#
_entry.id   bd2be9fdfc3cb41f480d02025628197e
#
_cell.length_a   1.000
_cell.length_b   1.000
_cell.length_c   1.000
_cell.angle_alpha   90.00
_cell.angle_beta   90.00
_cell.angle_gamma   90.00
#
_symmetry.space_group_name_H-M   'P 1'
#
loop_
_entity.id
_entity.type
_entity.pdbx_description
1 polymer ?
#
loop_
_entity_poly.entity_id
_entity_poly.type
_entity_poly.pdbx_seq_one_letter_code
_entity_poly.pdbx_strand_id
1 'polypeptide(L)'
;SLLLTWIFYIYFNIQNIFSNLGVFASFWIILSSIQGLIKKNNNVSLSSFFGHVGLGILILGCSVSISSQKQFEGPLNLNDKINIGNYKVKFLNVKDGNGPNYINSTGNFSLEKADKIIKLSAEKRFYPVEKSVTTEAGIYSKYFSHIYIILGEKINSEKWVVRIWYKPLVSLIWIGALITAFGGLLSLYKNINFKKNLKYLILLLIFLCSYSLDTFASQNNNYETEQIENRIKSINQNIRCLVCESQTIDESNSPLAKDLRSIVRQKVLNNETDENIYNYFRERYGDYIIMKPPFKFNTFLLWIAPFLFLI
;
A
#
# COMPACT_ATOMS: atom_id res chain seq x y z
N SER A 1 -5.69 -12.73 -28.51
CA SER A 1 -4.91 -12.35 -27.30
C SER A 1 -3.41 -12.30 -27.60
N LEU A 2 -2.81 -13.32 -28.22
CA LEU A 2 -1.36 -13.40 -28.49
C LEU A 2 -0.81 -12.18 -29.26
N LEU A 3 -1.47 -11.72 -30.32
CA LEU A 3 -1.05 -10.57 -31.09
C LEU A 3 -1.05 -9.28 -30.24
N LEU A 4 -2.09 -9.06 -29.45
CA LEU A 4 -2.17 -7.92 -28.54
C LEU A 4 -1.08 -7.98 -27.47
N THR A 5 -0.82 -9.16 -26.90
CA THR A 5 0.27 -9.34 -25.92
C THR A 5 1.62 -9.02 -26.53
N TRP A 6 1.87 -9.42 -27.77
CA TRP A 6 3.10 -9.14 -28.51
C TRP A 6 3.29 -7.64 -28.76
N ILE A 7 2.21 -6.92 -29.15
CA ILE A 7 2.23 -5.46 -29.29
C ILE A 7 2.58 -4.77 -27.97
N PHE A 8 1.95 -5.20 -26.87
CA PHE A 8 2.23 -4.64 -25.54
C PHE A 8 3.64 -4.96 -25.05
N TYR A 9 4.15 -6.16 -25.33
CA TYR A 9 5.53 -6.55 -25.06
C TYR A 9 6.53 -5.56 -25.69
N ILE A 10 6.36 -5.24 -26.98
CA ILE A 10 7.24 -4.31 -27.69
C ILE A 10 7.07 -2.88 -27.16
N TYR A 11 5.83 -2.41 -27.03
CA TYR A 11 5.56 -1.02 -26.68
C TYR A 11 5.99 -0.65 -25.26
N PHE A 12 5.76 -1.53 -24.30
CA PHE A 12 6.08 -1.32 -22.89
C PHE A 12 7.40 -1.96 -22.45
N ASN A 13 8.10 -2.65 -23.35
CA ASN A 13 9.36 -3.36 -23.08
C ASN A 13 9.27 -4.27 -21.85
N ILE A 14 8.25 -5.14 -21.79
CA ILE A 14 7.95 -6.01 -20.66
C ILE A 14 8.92 -7.20 -20.66
N GLN A 15 9.98 -7.15 -19.85
CA GLN A 15 10.97 -8.21 -19.79
C GLN A 15 10.57 -9.37 -18.85
N ASN A 16 9.71 -9.11 -17.87
CA ASN A 16 9.30 -10.11 -16.89
C ASN A 16 8.26 -11.09 -17.47
N ILE A 17 8.56 -12.40 -17.41
CA ILE A 17 7.69 -13.45 -17.93
C ILE A 17 6.32 -13.47 -17.24
N PHE A 18 6.27 -13.25 -15.91
CA PHE A 18 5.00 -13.23 -15.17
C PHE A 18 4.11 -12.05 -15.59
N SER A 19 4.72 -10.89 -15.88
CA SER A 19 3.98 -9.74 -16.39
C SER A 19 3.45 -9.98 -17.80
N ASN A 20 4.20 -10.68 -18.66
CA ASN A 20 3.73 -11.08 -19.99
C ASN A 20 2.56 -12.07 -19.91
N LEU A 21 2.64 -13.05 -19.00
CA LEU A 21 1.53 -13.96 -18.73
C LEU A 21 0.29 -13.21 -18.21
N GLY A 22 0.48 -12.22 -17.33
CA GLY A 22 -0.60 -11.37 -16.86
C GLY A 22 -1.25 -10.55 -17.97
N VAL A 23 -0.46 -9.96 -18.89
CA VAL A 23 -0.97 -9.23 -20.06
C VAL A 23 -1.74 -10.19 -20.99
N PHE A 24 -1.21 -11.38 -21.24
CA PHE A 24 -1.90 -12.40 -22.03
C PHE A 24 -3.25 -12.78 -21.40
N ALA A 25 -3.25 -13.10 -20.10
CA ALA A 25 -4.46 -13.47 -19.37
C ALA A 25 -5.51 -12.35 -19.37
N SER A 26 -5.08 -11.10 -19.23
CA SER A 26 -5.97 -9.94 -19.28
C SER A 26 -6.69 -9.83 -20.61
N PHE A 27 -5.96 -9.92 -21.73
CA PHE A 27 -6.57 -9.89 -23.06
C PHE A 27 -7.43 -11.12 -23.32
N TRP A 28 -7.02 -12.29 -22.82
CA TRP A 28 -7.84 -13.50 -22.92
C TRP A 28 -9.20 -13.32 -22.23
N ILE A 29 -9.21 -12.83 -20.98
CA ILE A 29 -10.43 -12.61 -20.20
C ILE A 29 -11.32 -11.56 -20.88
N ILE A 30 -10.77 -10.44 -21.32
CA ILE A 30 -11.53 -9.36 -21.97
C ILE A 30 -12.15 -9.86 -23.28
N LEU A 31 -11.36 -10.49 -24.16
CA LEU A 31 -11.84 -10.94 -25.46
C LEU A 31 -12.87 -12.08 -25.32
N SER A 32 -12.67 -13.03 -24.40
CA SER A 32 -13.63 -14.09 -24.16
C SER A 32 -14.97 -13.55 -23.63
N SER A 33 -14.92 -12.52 -22.78
CA SER A 33 -16.13 -11.85 -22.27
C SER A 33 -16.89 -11.11 -23.34
N ILE A 34 -16.19 -10.40 -24.24
CA ILE A 34 -16.77 -9.73 -25.42
C ILE A 34 -17.39 -10.75 -26.37
N GLN A 35 -16.67 -11.85 -26.66
CA GLN A 35 -17.16 -12.91 -27.53
C GLN A 35 -18.41 -13.57 -26.99
N GLY A 36 -18.48 -13.77 -25.67
CA GLY A 36 -19.65 -14.31 -24.98
C GLY A 36 -20.90 -13.44 -25.16
N LEU A 37 -20.74 -12.11 -25.10
CA LEU A 37 -21.82 -11.17 -25.37
C LEU A 37 -22.28 -11.18 -26.85
N ILE A 38 -21.33 -11.17 -27.79
CA ILE A 38 -21.64 -11.12 -29.25
C ILE A 38 -22.38 -12.40 -29.69
N LYS A 39 -21.95 -13.56 -29.21
CA LYS A 39 -22.61 -14.84 -29.53
C LYS A 39 -23.97 -15.01 -28.90
N LYS A 40 -24.47 -14.01 -28.16
CA LYS A 40 -25.79 -14.02 -27.52
C LYS A 40 -26.06 -15.31 -26.73
N ASN A 41 -25.01 -15.82 -26.07
CA ASN A 41 -25.12 -17.01 -25.24
C ASN A 41 -25.96 -16.64 -24.02
N ASN A 42 -27.14 -17.26 -23.88
CA ASN A 42 -28.12 -16.97 -22.81
C ASN A 42 -27.54 -17.13 -21.40
N ASN A 43 -26.36 -17.70 -21.28
CA ASN A 43 -25.64 -17.90 -20.01
C ASN A 43 -24.74 -16.74 -19.60
N VAL A 44 -24.47 -15.74 -20.46
CA VAL A 44 -23.62 -14.60 -20.10
C VAL A 44 -24.50 -13.45 -19.63
N SER A 45 -24.51 -13.23 -18.31
CA SER A 45 -25.19 -12.08 -17.74
C SER A 45 -24.35 -10.81 -17.89
N LEU A 46 -25.03 -9.66 -17.95
CA LEU A 46 -24.36 -8.36 -18.01
C LEU A 46 -23.44 -8.12 -16.79
N SER A 47 -23.83 -8.61 -15.61
CA SER A 47 -23.03 -8.56 -14.39
C SER A 47 -21.73 -9.35 -14.53
N SER A 48 -21.80 -10.58 -15.10
CA SER A 48 -20.64 -11.42 -15.38
C SER A 48 -19.69 -10.73 -16.38
N PHE A 49 -20.23 -10.10 -17.41
CA PHE A 49 -19.45 -9.35 -18.39
C PHE A 49 -18.62 -8.24 -17.72
N PHE A 50 -19.26 -7.34 -16.95
CA PHE A 50 -18.54 -6.26 -16.26
C PHE A 50 -17.54 -6.81 -15.23
N GLY A 51 -17.87 -7.88 -14.50
CA GLY A 51 -16.96 -8.52 -13.57
C GLY A 51 -15.67 -9.00 -14.24
N HIS A 52 -15.79 -9.74 -15.35
CA HIS A 52 -14.60 -10.26 -16.05
C HIS A 52 -13.82 -9.19 -16.81
N VAL A 53 -14.50 -8.25 -17.47
CA VAL A 53 -13.83 -7.15 -18.18
C VAL A 53 -13.07 -6.26 -17.18
N GLY A 54 -13.71 -5.94 -16.03
CA GLY A 54 -13.05 -5.17 -14.97
C GLY A 54 -11.82 -5.89 -14.42
N LEU A 55 -11.93 -7.19 -14.15
CA LEU A 55 -10.80 -8.01 -13.70
C LEU A 55 -9.67 -8.03 -14.75
N GLY A 56 -10.00 -8.20 -16.03
CA GLY A 56 -9.01 -8.15 -17.09
C GLY A 56 -8.27 -6.81 -17.16
N ILE A 57 -9.00 -5.68 -17.06
CA ILE A 57 -8.41 -4.34 -17.02
C ILE A 57 -7.50 -4.15 -15.81
N LEU A 58 -7.92 -4.65 -14.63
CA LEU A 58 -7.13 -4.59 -13.40
C LEU A 58 -5.82 -5.37 -13.56
N ILE A 59 -5.87 -6.61 -14.05
CA ILE A 59 -4.69 -7.44 -14.29
C ILE A 59 -3.75 -6.77 -15.28
N LEU A 60 -4.27 -6.16 -16.36
CA LEU A 60 -3.48 -5.41 -17.33
C LEU A 60 -2.74 -4.26 -16.67
N GLY A 61 -3.45 -3.45 -15.88
CA GLY A 61 -2.88 -2.33 -15.14
C GLY A 61 -1.76 -2.76 -14.19
N CYS A 62 -1.97 -3.81 -13.40
CA CYS A 62 -0.96 -4.37 -12.50
C CYS A 62 0.27 -4.86 -13.26
N SER A 63 0.08 -5.69 -14.29
CA SER A 63 1.16 -6.32 -15.05
C SER A 63 2.06 -5.30 -15.73
N VAL A 64 1.47 -4.30 -16.38
CA VAL A 64 2.24 -3.25 -17.07
C VAL A 64 2.86 -2.27 -16.08
N SER A 65 2.12 -1.84 -15.06
CA SER A 65 2.61 -0.87 -14.08
C SER A 65 3.83 -1.38 -13.32
N ILE A 66 3.84 -2.67 -12.92
CA ILE A 66 4.95 -3.28 -12.19
C ILE A 66 6.17 -3.49 -13.09
N SER A 67 5.95 -3.99 -14.31
CA SER A 67 7.03 -4.37 -15.21
C SER A 67 7.70 -3.20 -15.93
N SER A 68 6.94 -2.15 -16.22
CA SER A 68 7.42 -1.03 -17.05
C SER A 68 7.58 0.28 -16.27
N GLN A 69 7.55 0.20 -14.93
CA GLN A 69 7.86 1.36 -14.10
C GLN A 69 9.30 1.78 -14.31
N LYS A 70 9.53 3.09 -14.31
CA LYS A 70 10.88 3.67 -14.33
C LYS A 70 11.07 4.43 -13.04
N GLN A 71 12.22 4.24 -12.42
CA GLN A 71 12.56 4.89 -11.17
C GLN A 71 13.95 5.51 -11.24
N PHE A 72 14.09 6.61 -10.56
CA PHE A 72 15.36 7.23 -10.23
C PHE A 72 15.39 7.49 -8.73
N GLU A 73 16.47 7.09 -8.09
CA GLU A 73 16.73 7.40 -6.69
C GLU A 73 18.21 7.79 -6.58
N GLY A 74 18.47 8.99 -6.15
CA GLY A 74 19.84 9.46 -6.01
C GLY A 74 19.95 10.95 -5.69
N PRO A 75 21.19 11.39 -5.47
CA PRO A 75 21.49 12.80 -5.22
C PRO A 75 21.39 13.64 -6.49
N LEU A 76 20.70 14.78 -6.38
CA LEU A 76 20.53 15.78 -7.43
C LEU A 76 20.99 17.15 -6.95
N ASN A 77 21.70 17.86 -7.79
CA ASN A 77 21.99 19.27 -7.59
C ASN A 77 20.84 20.13 -8.11
N LEU A 78 20.76 21.35 -7.62
CA LEU A 78 19.85 22.34 -8.20
C LEU A 78 20.17 22.54 -9.71
N ASN A 79 19.14 22.66 -10.51
CA ASN A 79 19.17 22.74 -11.98
C ASN A 79 19.53 21.45 -12.74
N ASP A 80 19.85 20.36 -12.07
CA ASP A 80 20.05 19.07 -12.74
C ASP A 80 18.79 18.62 -13.47
N LYS A 81 18.98 17.91 -14.60
CA LYS A 81 17.91 17.35 -15.42
C LYS A 81 18.04 15.84 -15.51
N ILE A 82 16.93 15.14 -15.31
CA ILE A 82 16.84 13.68 -15.43
C ILE A 82 15.74 13.32 -16.43
N ASN A 83 16.03 12.33 -17.27
CA ASN A 83 15.04 11.74 -18.15
C ASN A 83 14.39 10.52 -17.47
N ILE A 84 13.07 10.55 -17.29
CA ILE A 84 12.30 9.43 -16.75
C ILE A 84 11.07 9.17 -17.60
N GLY A 85 11.01 7.98 -18.21
CA GLY A 85 10.00 7.71 -19.22
C GLY A 85 10.07 8.71 -20.39
N ASN A 86 8.94 9.36 -20.65
CA ASN A 86 8.81 10.36 -21.71
C ASN A 86 8.88 11.80 -21.16
N TYR A 87 9.40 11.98 -19.96
CA TYR A 87 9.50 13.28 -19.30
C TYR A 87 10.93 13.62 -18.96
N LYS A 88 11.26 14.90 -19.09
CA LYS A 88 12.49 15.51 -18.54
C LYS A 88 12.10 16.20 -17.24
N VAL A 89 12.66 15.76 -16.15
CA VAL A 89 12.44 16.35 -14.81
C VAL A 89 13.65 17.24 -14.51
N LYS A 90 13.40 18.53 -14.24
CA LYS A 90 14.42 19.47 -13.80
C LYS A 90 14.15 19.86 -12.35
N PHE A 91 15.16 19.78 -11.49
CA PHE A 91 15.12 20.24 -10.13
C PHE A 91 15.42 21.74 -10.09
N LEU A 92 14.45 22.57 -9.72
CA LEU A 92 14.57 24.03 -9.83
C LEU A 92 15.24 24.65 -8.58
N ASN A 93 14.58 24.54 -7.45
CA ASN A 93 15.02 25.11 -6.18
C ASN A 93 14.34 24.41 -5.00
N VAL A 94 14.85 24.67 -3.80
CA VAL A 94 14.19 24.30 -2.55
C VAL A 94 13.91 25.59 -1.77
N LYS A 95 12.72 25.65 -1.17
CA LYS A 95 12.30 26.74 -0.28
C LYS A 95 11.96 26.14 1.07
N ASP A 96 12.56 26.67 2.11
CA ASP A 96 12.19 26.35 3.48
C ASP A 96 11.02 27.23 3.92
N GLY A 97 10.09 26.69 4.68
CA GLY A 97 8.90 27.35 5.15
C GLY A 97 8.43 26.79 6.49
N ASN A 98 7.46 27.47 7.08
CA ASN A 98 6.82 27.05 8.32
C ASN A 98 5.33 26.85 8.07
N GLY A 99 4.82 25.66 8.42
CA GLY A 99 3.40 25.37 8.48
C GLY A 99 2.82 25.62 9.88
N PRO A 100 1.54 25.31 10.08
CA PRO A 100 0.87 25.55 11.37
C PRO A 100 1.51 24.81 12.55
N ASN A 101 2.04 23.61 12.32
CA ASN A 101 2.64 22.74 13.35
C ASN A 101 3.87 21.99 12.84
N TYR A 102 4.44 22.38 11.70
CA TYR A 102 5.62 21.77 11.08
C TYR A 102 6.52 22.81 10.42
N ILE A 103 7.78 22.43 10.23
CA ILE A 103 8.74 23.12 9.38
C ILE A 103 8.89 22.31 8.11
N ASN A 104 8.83 22.94 6.94
CA ASN A 104 8.92 22.21 5.68
C ASN A 104 10.06 22.73 4.78
N SER A 105 10.60 21.81 4.00
CA SER A 105 11.43 22.12 2.83
C SER A 105 10.66 21.69 1.58
N THR A 106 10.33 22.64 0.72
CA THR A 106 9.57 22.43 -0.51
C THR A 106 10.51 22.45 -1.71
N GLY A 107 10.71 21.28 -2.32
CA GLY A 107 11.45 21.13 -3.58
C GLY A 107 10.52 21.41 -4.77
N ASN A 108 10.91 22.33 -5.62
CA ASN A 108 10.19 22.66 -6.85
C ASN A 108 10.85 22.00 -8.05
N PHE A 109 10.02 21.38 -8.88
CA PHE A 109 10.44 20.63 -10.06
C PHE A 109 9.69 21.12 -11.29
N SER A 110 10.32 21.06 -12.46
CA SER A 110 9.62 21.20 -13.75
C SER A 110 9.66 19.89 -14.51
N LEU A 111 8.49 19.47 -14.96
CA LEU A 111 8.30 18.33 -15.86
C LEU A 111 8.13 18.85 -17.26
N GLU A 112 9.07 18.54 -18.14
CA GLU A 112 9.02 18.89 -19.56
C GLU A 112 8.60 17.67 -20.37
N LYS A 113 7.54 17.80 -21.17
CA LYS A 113 7.11 16.79 -22.16
C LYS A 113 6.67 17.47 -23.42
N ALA A 114 7.38 17.25 -24.52
CA ALA A 114 7.24 18.02 -25.77
C ALA A 114 7.29 19.53 -25.42
N ASP A 115 6.31 20.31 -25.87
CA ASP A 115 6.25 21.77 -25.65
C ASP A 115 5.54 22.20 -24.34
N LYS A 116 5.23 21.23 -23.45
CA LYS A 116 4.52 21.54 -22.20
C LYS A 116 5.45 21.43 -21.01
N ILE A 117 5.47 22.51 -20.22
CA ILE A 117 6.18 22.58 -18.92
C ILE A 117 5.13 22.57 -17.81
N ILE A 118 5.28 21.63 -16.87
CA ILE A 118 4.40 21.47 -15.72
C ILE A 118 5.26 21.65 -14.47
N LYS A 119 4.82 22.52 -13.58
CA LYS A 119 5.47 22.73 -12.28
C LYS A 119 4.90 21.75 -11.27
N LEU A 120 5.74 21.14 -10.48
CA LEU A 120 5.40 20.19 -9.42
C LEU A 120 6.21 20.51 -8.18
N SER A 121 5.61 20.37 -7.00
CA SER A 121 6.29 20.56 -5.73
C SER A 121 6.18 19.28 -4.89
N ALA A 122 7.26 18.95 -4.18
CA ALA A 122 7.30 17.89 -3.20
C ALA A 122 7.84 18.46 -1.89
N GLU A 123 7.24 18.07 -0.77
CA GLU A 123 7.59 18.63 0.54
C GLU A 123 8.14 17.56 1.47
N LYS A 124 9.12 17.97 2.25
CA LYS A 124 9.58 17.25 3.42
C LYS A 124 9.19 18.07 4.64
N ARG A 125 8.37 17.48 5.53
CA ARG A 125 7.86 18.15 6.72
C ARG A 125 8.49 17.55 7.97
N PHE A 126 8.91 18.40 8.87
CA PHE A 126 9.34 18.03 10.21
C PHE A 126 8.35 18.57 11.23
N TYR A 127 7.82 17.71 12.07
CA TYR A 127 6.90 18.04 13.16
C TYR A 127 7.68 18.13 14.48
N PRO A 128 7.94 19.35 15.01
CA PRO A 128 8.83 19.51 16.18
C PRO A 128 8.29 18.85 17.44
N VAL A 129 6.98 18.85 17.65
CA VAL A 129 6.32 18.26 18.82
C VAL A 129 6.46 16.75 18.82
N GLU A 130 6.16 16.11 17.69
CA GLU A 130 6.20 14.66 17.52
C GLU A 130 7.59 14.13 17.19
N LYS A 131 8.56 15.04 16.90
CA LYS A 131 9.90 14.71 16.40
C LYS A 131 9.89 13.77 15.20
N SER A 132 8.85 13.85 14.38
CA SER A 132 8.63 13.01 13.21
C SER A 132 8.89 13.76 11.91
N VAL A 133 9.31 13.01 10.88
CA VAL A 133 9.51 13.54 9.53
C VAL A 133 8.55 12.83 8.59
N THR A 134 7.77 13.60 7.82
CA THR A 134 6.93 13.07 6.75
C THR A 134 7.35 13.64 5.40
N THR A 135 6.99 12.95 4.34
CA THR A 135 7.25 13.40 2.96
C THR A 135 5.94 13.47 2.20
N GLU A 136 5.65 14.65 1.66
CA GLU A 136 4.52 14.88 0.77
C GLU A 136 5.00 14.80 -0.68
N ALA A 137 4.56 13.77 -1.38
CA ALA A 137 4.97 13.57 -2.76
C ALA A 137 4.30 14.56 -3.71
N GLY A 138 5.07 15.13 -4.62
CA GLY A 138 4.53 15.81 -5.78
C GLY A 138 4.00 14.79 -6.79
N ILE A 139 2.70 14.82 -7.10
CA ILE A 139 2.06 13.84 -7.97
C ILE A 139 1.53 14.55 -9.22
N TYR A 140 1.94 14.05 -10.38
CA TYR A 140 1.36 14.44 -11.65
C TYR A 140 0.71 13.25 -12.33
N SER A 141 -0.61 13.36 -12.55
CA SER A 141 -1.42 12.34 -13.20
C SER A 141 -1.80 12.80 -14.61
N LYS A 142 -1.49 11.99 -15.62
CA LYS A 142 -1.90 12.24 -16.99
C LYS A 142 -2.45 10.98 -17.62
N TYR A 143 -3.74 11.01 -18.04
CA TYR A 143 -4.47 9.86 -18.56
C TYR A 143 -4.35 8.66 -17.59
N PHE A 144 -3.61 7.62 -17.99
CA PHE A 144 -3.47 6.38 -17.23
C PHE A 144 -2.13 6.23 -16.53
N SER A 145 -1.24 7.23 -16.62
CA SER A 145 0.11 7.18 -16.03
C SER A 145 0.31 8.27 -14.98
N HIS A 146 1.15 7.97 -13.99
CA HIS A 146 1.47 8.88 -12.90
C HIS A 146 2.98 9.05 -12.76
N ILE A 147 3.38 10.28 -12.38
CA ILE A 147 4.73 10.59 -11.91
C ILE A 147 4.63 10.99 -10.45
N TYR A 148 5.49 10.42 -9.63
CA TYR A 148 5.66 10.74 -8.23
C TYR A 148 7.06 11.27 -8.02
N ILE A 149 7.19 12.40 -7.32
CA ILE A 149 8.47 12.98 -6.94
C ILE A 149 8.47 13.15 -5.42
N ILE A 150 9.50 12.65 -4.76
CA ILE A 150 9.70 12.79 -3.33
C ILE A 150 11.02 13.50 -3.08
N LEU A 151 10.99 14.52 -2.22
CA LEU A 151 12.17 15.20 -1.70
C LEU A 151 12.66 14.44 -0.45
N GLY A 152 13.87 13.89 -0.52
CA GLY A 152 14.52 13.14 0.56
C GLY A 152 15.41 13.99 1.45
N GLU A 153 16.57 13.44 1.83
CA GLU A 153 17.51 14.10 2.73
C GLU A 153 18.36 15.15 2.00
N LYS A 154 18.68 16.22 2.73
CA LYS A 154 19.66 17.21 2.30
C LYS A 154 21.06 16.66 2.51
N ILE A 155 21.89 16.65 1.48
CA ILE A 155 23.28 16.22 1.56
C ILE A 155 24.17 17.44 1.80
N ASN A 156 24.01 18.49 0.97
CA ASN A 156 24.74 19.75 1.04
C ASN A 156 23.79 20.91 0.73
N SER A 157 24.28 22.15 0.75
CA SER A 157 23.48 23.36 0.46
C SER A 157 22.72 23.31 -0.86
N GLU A 158 23.27 22.65 -1.88
CA GLU A 158 22.71 22.56 -3.24
C GLU A 158 22.29 21.14 -3.66
N LYS A 159 22.56 20.12 -2.82
CA LYS A 159 22.40 18.72 -3.17
C LYS A 159 21.42 18.01 -2.26
N TRP A 160 20.41 17.37 -2.86
CA TRP A 160 19.35 16.66 -2.17
C TRP A 160 19.16 15.26 -2.74
N VAL A 161 18.76 14.32 -1.93
CA VAL A 161 18.29 13.02 -2.41
C VAL A 161 16.91 13.23 -2.99
N VAL A 162 16.70 12.80 -4.22
CA VAL A 162 15.40 12.87 -4.89
C VAL A 162 15.02 11.48 -5.37
N ARG A 163 13.76 11.11 -5.17
CA ARG A 163 13.18 9.87 -5.69
C ARG A 163 12.09 10.22 -6.68
N ILE A 164 12.16 9.64 -7.87
CA ILE A 164 11.19 9.88 -8.94
C ILE A 164 10.72 8.54 -9.46
N TRP A 165 9.40 8.35 -9.55
CA TRP A 165 8.79 7.17 -10.15
C TRP A 165 7.86 7.56 -11.28
N TYR A 166 7.99 6.90 -12.41
CA TYR A 166 7.02 6.92 -13.50
C TYR A 166 6.33 5.57 -13.56
N LYS A 167 5.01 5.55 -13.34
CA LYS A 167 4.19 4.33 -13.36
C LYS A 167 3.19 4.42 -14.51
N PRO A 168 3.41 3.67 -15.62
CA PRO A 168 2.46 3.61 -16.71
C PRO A 168 1.25 2.79 -16.33
N LEU A 169 0.09 3.12 -16.89
CA LEU A 169 -1.21 2.42 -16.79
C LEU A 169 -1.70 2.13 -15.36
N VAL A 170 -1.14 2.76 -14.34
CA VAL A 170 -1.53 2.51 -12.93
C VAL A 170 -3.00 2.86 -12.66
N SER A 171 -3.58 3.84 -13.37
CA SER A 171 -5.00 4.19 -13.23
C SER A 171 -5.95 3.08 -13.66
N LEU A 172 -5.50 2.16 -14.56
CA LEU A 172 -6.31 1.02 -14.98
C LEU A 172 -6.62 0.07 -13.82
N ILE A 173 -5.76 0.01 -12.80
CA ILE A 173 -5.99 -0.79 -11.59
C ILE A 173 -7.29 -0.33 -10.91
N TRP A 174 -7.43 0.97 -10.69
CA TRP A 174 -8.62 1.54 -10.05
C TRP A 174 -9.86 1.46 -10.93
N ILE A 175 -9.71 1.74 -12.23
CA ILE A 175 -10.81 1.64 -13.20
C ILE A 175 -11.30 0.19 -13.28
N GLY A 176 -10.39 -0.78 -13.37
CA GLY A 176 -10.73 -2.20 -13.39
C GLY A 176 -11.45 -2.64 -12.12
N ALA A 177 -10.98 -2.20 -10.95
CA ALA A 177 -11.61 -2.49 -9.67
C ALA A 177 -13.05 -1.92 -9.60
N LEU A 178 -13.26 -0.66 -10.03
CA LEU A 178 -14.59 -0.04 -10.07
C LEU A 178 -15.55 -0.77 -11.01
N ILE A 179 -15.09 -1.16 -12.20
CA ILE A 179 -15.91 -1.92 -13.17
C ILE A 179 -16.26 -3.30 -12.60
N THR A 180 -15.32 -3.97 -11.94
CA THR A 180 -15.56 -5.26 -11.28
C THR A 180 -16.59 -5.13 -10.17
N ALA A 181 -16.46 -4.11 -9.31
CA ALA A 181 -17.41 -3.81 -8.25
C ALA A 181 -18.82 -3.52 -8.81
N PHE A 182 -18.89 -2.75 -9.88
CA PHE A 182 -20.16 -2.48 -10.58
C PHE A 182 -20.81 -3.76 -11.10
N GLY A 183 -20.03 -4.68 -11.70
CA GLY A 183 -20.51 -6.00 -12.10
C GLY A 183 -21.09 -6.81 -10.93
N GLY A 184 -20.40 -6.77 -9.77
CA GLY A 184 -20.87 -7.38 -8.52
C GLY A 184 -22.21 -6.78 -8.03
N LEU A 185 -22.34 -5.46 -8.03
CA LEU A 185 -23.57 -4.76 -7.63
C LEU A 185 -24.76 -5.13 -8.55
N LEU A 186 -24.53 -5.20 -9.86
CA LEU A 186 -25.55 -5.64 -10.81
C LEU A 186 -26.00 -7.09 -10.55
N SER A 187 -25.08 -7.96 -10.13
CA SER A 187 -25.40 -9.34 -9.77
C SER A 187 -26.26 -9.41 -8.51
N LEU A 188 -25.93 -8.62 -7.49
CA LEU A 188 -26.71 -8.51 -6.26
C LEU A 188 -28.12 -7.98 -6.54
N TYR A 189 -28.25 -6.92 -7.34
CA TYR A 189 -29.54 -6.34 -7.69
C TYR A 189 -30.47 -7.35 -8.41
N LYS A 190 -29.92 -8.16 -9.32
CA LYS A 190 -30.68 -9.17 -10.08
C LYS A 190 -31.11 -10.35 -9.21
N ASN A 191 -30.35 -10.70 -8.16
CA ASN A 191 -30.55 -11.89 -7.34
C ASN A 191 -31.04 -11.55 -5.93
N ILE A 192 -32.02 -10.63 -5.76
CA ILE A 192 -32.59 -10.27 -4.44
C ILE A 192 -33.39 -11.43 -3.81
N ASN A 193 -32.87 -12.64 -3.82
CA ASN A 193 -33.16 -13.68 -2.85
C ASN A 193 -32.07 -13.74 -1.79
N PHE A 194 -31.96 -12.65 -1.05
CA PHE A 194 -30.88 -12.36 -0.10
C PHE A 194 -30.64 -13.46 0.95
N LYS A 195 -31.69 -14.17 1.37
CA LYS A 195 -31.59 -15.21 2.42
C LYS A 195 -30.81 -16.47 2.02
N LYS A 196 -30.78 -16.83 0.73
CA LYS A 196 -30.11 -18.06 0.28
C LYS A 196 -28.62 -17.85 -0.01
N ASN A 197 -28.27 -16.67 -0.48
CA ASN A 197 -26.88 -16.34 -0.87
C ASN A 197 -26.01 -15.85 0.29
N LEU A 198 -26.61 -15.35 1.36
CA LEU A 198 -25.88 -14.93 2.57
C LEU A 198 -25.12 -16.10 3.22
N LYS A 199 -25.70 -17.31 3.18
CA LYS A 199 -25.05 -18.52 3.70
C LYS A 199 -23.75 -18.86 2.97
N TYR A 200 -23.74 -18.71 1.64
CA TYR A 200 -22.53 -18.96 0.82
C TYR A 200 -21.49 -17.86 0.96
N LEU A 201 -21.91 -16.60 1.16
CA LEU A 201 -21.01 -15.48 1.43
C LEU A 201 -20.30 -15.65 2.78
N ILE A 202 -21.04 -16.07 3.81
CA ILE A 202 -20.49 -16.38 5.14
C ILE A 202 -19.51 -17.55 5.05
N LEU A 203 -19.86 -18.62 4.32
CA LEU A 203 -18.96 -19.75 4.08
C LEU A 203 -17.68 -19.34 3.34
N LEU A 204 -17.76 -18.47 2.34
CA LEU A 204 -16.60 -17.92 1.61
C LEU A 204 -15.73 -17.07 2.52
N LEU A 205 -16.31 -16.22 3.37
CA LEU A 205 -15.58 -15.40 4.35
C LEU A 205 -14.88 -16.28 5.40
N ILE A 206 -15.54 -17.34 5.90
CA ILE A 206 -14.93 -18.30 6.83
C ILE A 206 -13.78 -19.04 6.14
N PHE A 207 -13.94 -19.44 4.87
CA PHE A 207 -12.88 -20.08 4.09
C PHE A 207 -11.70 -19.16 3.83
N LEU A 208 -11.91 -17.88 3.52
CA LEU A 208 -10.84 -16.89 3.37
C LEU A 208 -10.13 -16.58 4.70
N CYS A 209 -10.85 -16.55 5.82
CA CYS A 209 -10.24 -16.42 7.15
C CYS A 209 -9.42 -17.64 7.56
N SER A 210 -9.78 -18.85 7.12
CA SER A 210 -9.03 -20.07 7.47
C SER A 210 -7.68 -20.17 6.74
N TYR A 211 -7.52 -19.57 5.56
CA TYR A 211 -6.26 -19.56 4.81
C TYR A 211 -5.19 -18.61 5.38
N SER A 212 -5.53 -17.71 6.27
CA SER A 212 -4.58 -16.76 6.88
C SER A 212 -3.85 -17.31 8.12
N LEU A 213 -4.08 -18.58 8.50
CA LEU A 213 -3.52 -19.16 9.73
C LEU A 213 -2.26 -20.04 9.55
N ASP A 214 -1.84 -20.35 8.32
CA ASP A 214 -0.79 -21.37 8.11
C ASP A 214 0.48 -20.87 7.41
N THR A 215 1.04 -19.74 7.81
CA THR A 215 2.40 -19.35 7.37
C THR A 215 3.31 -18.95 8.52
N PHE A 216 3.42 -19.84 9.53
CA PHE A 216 4.52 -19.84 10.48
C PHE A 216 4.99 -21.27 10.76
N ALA A 217 5.88 -21.77 9.90
CA ALA A 217 6.63 -22.98 10.21
C ALA A 217 8.10 -22.80 9.91
N SER A 218 8.86 -22.79 10.99
CA SER A 218 10.18 -23.43 11.13
C SER A 218 11.41 -22.83 10.50
N GLN A 219 12.32 -22.37 11.37
CA GLN A 219 13.71 -22.86 11.32
C GLN A 219 14.35 -22.84 12.71
N ASN A 220 14.85 -24.02 13.12
CA ASN A 220 15.57 -24.29 14.35
C ASN A 220 17.03 -23.80 14.30
N ASN A 221 17.51 -23.11 15.36
CA ASN A 221 18.72 -23.50 16.11
C ASN A 221 19.16 -22.37 17.05
N ASN A 222 19.36 -22.73 18.32
CA ASN A 222 19.78 -21.98 19.50
C ASN A 222 18.59 -21.66 20.45
N TYR A 223 18.12 -22.73 21.11
CA TYR A 223 16.84 -22.76 21.81
C TYR A 223 16.65 -21.74 22.94
N GLU A 224 17.62 -21.28 23.66
CA GLU A 224 17.41 -20.32 24.76
C GLU A 224 17.46 -18.87 24.33
N THR A 225 18.45 -18.47 23.56
CA THR A 225 18.57 -17.11 23.05
C THR A 225 17.46 -16.79 22.05
N GLU A 226 17.08 -17.76 21.23
CA GLU A 226 16.01 -17.62 20.26
C GLU A 226 14.63 -17.49 20.91
N GLN A 227 14.37 -18.23 21.98
CA GLN A 227 13.12 -18.09 22.72
C GLN A 227 12.98 -16.71 23.36
N ILE A 228 14.05 -16.16 23.93
CA ILE A 228 14.07 -14.80 24.48
C ILE A 228 13.85 -13.76 23.40
N GLU A 229 14.53 -13.85 22.26
CA GLU A 229 14.35 -12.90 21.16
C GLU A 229 12.97 -13.02 20.51
N ASN A 230 12.44 -14.22 20.34
CA ASN A 230 11.08 -14.42 19.84
C ASN A 230 10.02 -13.87 20.82
N ARG A 231 10.25 -14.02 22.11
CA ARG A 231 9.39 -13.44 23.16
C ARG A 231 9.44 -11.91 23.13
N ILE A 232 10.63 -11.30 23.04
CA ILE A 232 10.82 -9.86 22.89
C ILE A 232 10.09 -9.36 21.63
N LYS A 233 10.27 -10.05 20.51
CA LYS A 233 9.62 -9.69 19.26
C LYS A 233 8.10 -9.76 19.35
N SER A 234 7.55 -10.81 19.96
CA SER A 234 6.10 -10.95 20.15
C SER A 234 5.51 -9.86 21.01
N ILE A 235 6.21 -9.43 22.06
CA ILE A 235 5.80 -8.31 22.93
C ILE A 235 5.86 -6.98 22.12
N ASN A 236 6.94 -6.75 21.38
CA ASN A 236 7.11 -5.54 20.57
C ASN A 236 6.03 -5.39 19.48
N GLN A 237 5.56 -6.50 18.91
CA GLN A 237 4.47 -6.53 17.94
C GLN A 237 3.09 -6.24 18.54
N ASN A 238 2.94 -6.35 19.85
CA ASN A 238 1.69 -6.06 20.56
C ASN A 238 1.66 -4.66 21.20
N ILE A 239 2.75 -3.89 21.12
CA ILE A 239 2.84 -2.52 21.65
C ILE A 239 2.85 -1.53 20.47
N ARG A 240 1.96 -0.54 20.55
CA ARG A 240 1.81 0.50 19.53
C ARG A 240 2.89 1.57 19.68
N CYS A 241 3.45 2.02 18.56
CA CYS A 241 4.31 3.20 18.56
C CYS A 241 3.45 4.47 18.73
N LEU A 242 3.73 5.27 19.75
CA LEU A 242 2.95 6.48 20.05
C LEU A 242 3.19 7.63 19.07
N VAL A 243 4.27 7.57 18.29
CA VAL A 243 4.66 8.63 17.34
C VAL A 243 4.27 8.25 15.90
N CYS A 244 4.11 6.95 15.62
CA CYS A 244 3.79 6.48 14.27
C CYS A 244 2.39 5.88 14.29
N GLU A 245 1.41 6.60 13.75
CA GLU A 245 0.05 6.10 13.64
C GLU A 245 0.03 4.73 12.93
N SER A 246 -0.61 3.76 13.57
CA SER A 246 -0.83 2.39 13.06
C SER A 246 0.39 1.45 13.02
N GLN A 247 1.57 1.83 13.50
CA GLN A 247 2.73 0.94 13.56
C GLN A 247 2.96 0.40 14.98
N THR A 248 3.53 -0.80 15.05
CA THR A 248 4.03 -1.36 16.30
C THR A 248 5.43 -0.81 16.63
N ILE A 249 5.89 -0.96 17.88
CA ILE A 249 7.28 -0.60 18.20
C ILE A 249 8.28 -1.51 17.50
N ASP A 250 7.88 -2.69 17.04
CA ASP A 250 8.72 -3.60 16.24
C ASP A 250 8.99 -3.05 14.84
N GLU A 251 7.96 -2.48 14.19
CA GLU A 251 8.01 -1.95 12.82
C GLU A 251 8.57 -0.53 12.74
N SER A 252 8.41 0.25 13.81
CA SER A 252 8.79 1.66 13.83
C SER A 252 10.29 1.87 14.02
N ASN A 253 10.88 2.72 13.19
CA ASN A 253 12.28 3.16 13.32
C ASN A 253 12.44 4.47 14.12
N SER A 254 11.37 4.97 14.75
CA SER A 254 11.43 6.20 15.55
C SER A 254 12.36 6.04 16.77
N PRO A 255 12.99 7.13 17.24
CA PRO A 255 13.79 7.10 18.47
C PRO A 255 13.01 6.54 19.65
N LEU A 256 11.75 6.98 19.82
CA LEU A 256 10.88 6.50 20.90
C LEU A 256 10.62 4.98 20.79
N ALA A 257 10.39 4.44 19.60
CA ALA A 257 10.21 3.00 19.43
C ALA A 257 11.47 2.21 19.83
N LYS A 258 12.66 2.76 19.55
CA LYS A 258 13.94 2.15 19.98
C LYS A 258 14.05 2.12 21.51
N ASP A 259 13.68 3.22 22.17
CA ASP A 259 13.69 3.31 23.64
C ASP A 259 12.69 2.34 24.26
N LEU A 260 11.46 2.26 23.73
CA LEU A 260 10.45 1.33 24.19
C LEU A 260 10.87 -0.14 24.01
N ARG A 261 11.51 -0.49 22.86
CA ARG A 261 12.09 -1.82 22.66
C ARG A 261 13.18 -2.16 23.65
N SER A 262 14.03 -1.18 24.00
CA SER A 262 15.09 -1.39 25.01
C SER A 262 14.49 -1.68 26.39
N ILE A 263 13.40 -1.01 26.77
CA ILE A 263 12.67 -1.26 28.02
C ILE A 263 12.05 -2.66 28.01
N VAL A 264 11.40 -3.07 26.91
CA VAL A 264 10.84 -4.43 26.76
C VAL A 264 11.95 -5.46 26.95
N ARG A 265 13.08 -5.29 26.25
CA ARG A 265 14.23 -6.21 26.32
C ARG A 265 14.75 -6.34 27.76
N GLN A 266 14.94 -5.22 28.46
CA GLN A 266 15.41 -5.21 29.84
C GLN A 266 14.45 -5.97 30.78
N LYS A 267 13.13 -5.75 30.62
CA LYS A 267 12.12 -6.42 31.44
C LYS A 267 12.03 -7.92 31.17
N VAL A 268 12.13 -8.34 29.91
CA VAL A 268 12.18 -9.76 29.53
C VAL A 268 13.43 -10.44 30.09
N LEU A 269 14.59 -9.77 30.03
CA LEU A 269 15.83 -10.30 30.61
C LEU A 269 15.78 -10.38 32.15
N ASN A 270 14.98 -9.53 32.79
CA ASN A 270 14.68 -9.60 34.23
C ASN A 270 13.60 -10.65 34.58
N ASN A 271 13.20 -11.51 33.63
CA ASN A 271 12.19 -12.56 33.80
C ASN A 271 10.80 -12.03 34.23
N GLU A 272 10.45 -10.78 33.92
CA GLU A 272 9.10 -10.28 34.14
C GLU A 272 8.09 -11.00 33.23
N THR A 273 6.88 -11.23 33.74
CA THR A 273 5.80 -11.83 32.91
C THR A 273 5.31 -10.84 31.84
N ASP A 274 4.82 -11.37 30.72
CA ASP A 274 4.30 -10.54 29.63
C ASP A 274 3.18 -9.61 30.09
N GLU A 275 2.33 -10.10 31.01
CA GLU A 275 1.25 -9.31 31.58
C GLU A 275 1.76 -8.14 32.41
N ASN A 276 2.81 -8.31 33.21
CA ASN A 276 3.45 -7.23 33.96
C ASN A 276 4.08 -6.19 33.01
N ILE A 277 4.69 -6.66 31.91
CA ILE A 277 5.24 -5.77 30.90
C ILE A 277 4.12 -4.93 30.25
N TYR A 278 3.02 -5.56 29.83
CA TYR A 278 1.88 -4.84 29.26
C TYR A 278 1.23 -3.88 30.27
N ASN A 279 1.10 -4.26 31.53
CA ASN A 279 0.56 -3.40 32.57
C ASN A 279 1.45 -2.18 32.81
N TYR A 280 2.78 -2.34 32.82
CA TYR A 280 3.72 -1.23 32.92
C TYR A 280 3.49 -0.18 31.82
N PHE A 281 3.25 -0.62 30.58
CA PHE A 281 2.98 0.28 29.46
C PHE A 281 1.57 0.90 29.55
N ARG A 282 0.57 0.13 29.98
CA ARG A 282 -0.81 0.63 30.19
C ARG A 282 -0.89 1.73 31.25
N GLU A 283 -0.20 1.57 32.36
CA GLU A 283 -0.18 2.54 33.45
C GLU A 283 0.44 3.88 33.02
N ARG A 284 1.43 3.84 32.13
CA ARG A 284 2.14 5.05 31.70
C ARG A 284 1.53 5.73 30.47
N TYR A 285 0.98 4.96 29.57
CA TYR A 285 0.54 5.46 28.27
C TYR A 285 -0.94 5.18 27.97
N GLY A 286 -1.64 4.55 28.89
CA GLY A 286 -3.03 4.17 28.74
C GLY A 286 -3.27 2.88 27.93
N ASP A 287 -4.52 2.42 27.91
CA ASP A 287 -4.92 1.17 27.23
C ASP A 287 -4.65 1.20 25.71
N TYR A 288 -4.58 2.38 25.11
CA TYR A 288 -4.36 2.58 23.67
C TYR A 288 -2.99 2.07 23.19
N ILE A 289 -2.00 1.98 24.08
CA ILE A 289 -0.65 1.51 23.71
C ILE A 289 -0.62 0.03 23.33
N ILE A 290 -1.59 -0.75 23.75
CA ILE A 290 -1.69 -2.17 23.42
C ILE A 290 -2.49 -2.34 22.13
N MET A 291 -1.94 -3.08 21.16
CA MET A 291 -2.59 -3.33 19.87
C MET A 291 -3.91 -4.09 19.99
N LYS A 292 -3.99 -5.02 20.95
CA LYS A 292 -5.22 -5.77 21.25
C LYS A 292 -5.99 -5.05 22.36
N PRO A 293 -7.13 -4.39 22.04
CA PRO A 293 -7.90 -3.69 23.03
C PRO A 293 -8.41 -4.68 24.08
N PRO A 294 -8.28 -4.36 25.40
CA PRO A 294 -8.80 -5.21 26.46
C PRO A 294 -10.32 -5.29 26.40
N PHE A 295 -10.88 -6.43 26.81
CA PHE A 295 -12.33 -6.59 26.90
C PHE A 295 -12.82 -5.88 28.18
N LYS A 296 -13.21 -4.59 28.04
CA LYS A 296 -13.75 -3.75 29.09
C LYS A 296 -15.11 -3.19 28.67
N PHE A 297 -15.88 -2.66 29.62
CA PHE A 297 -17.18 -2.06 29.31
C PHE A 297 -17.11 -0.97 28.25
N ASN A 298 -16.04 -0.16 28.25
CA ASN A 298 -15.82 0.89 27.26
C ASN A 298 -15.45 0.38 25.86
N THR A 299 -14.90 -0.85 25.75
CA THR A 299 -14.49 -1.47 24.48
C THR A 299 -15.49 -2.53 24.01
N PHE A 300 -16.52 -2.83 24.81
CA PHE A 300 -17.54 -3.85 24.50
C PHE A 300 -18.25 -3.61 23.17
N LEU A 301 -18.58 -2.35 22.90
CA LEU A 301 -19.22 -1.97 21.64
C LEU A 301 -18.35 -2.29 20.42
N LEU A 302 -17.03 -2.18 20.54
CA LEU A 302 -16.06 -2.45 19.49
C LEU A 302 -16.06 -3.92 19.08
N TRP A 303 -16.31 -4.81 20.07
CA TRP A 303 -16.36 -6.26 19.84
C TRP A 303 -17.71 -6.73 19.32
N ILE A 304 -18.82 -6.06 19.68
CA ILE A 304 -20.18 -6.44 19.29
C ILE A 304 -20.62 -5.75 17.99
N ALA A 305 -20.12 -4.56 17.69
CA ALA A 305 -20.51 -3.81 16.49
C ALA A 305 -20.47 -4.64 15.20
N PRO A 306 -19.45 -5.46 14.90
CA PRO A 306 -19.44 -6.28 13.68
C PRO A 306 -20.61 -7.26 13.61
N PHE A 307 -21.03 -7.80 14.75
CA PHE A 307 -22.16 -8.75 14.82
C PHE A 307 -23.52 -8.04 14.70
N LEU A 308 -23.63 -6.82 15.22
CA LEU A 308 -24.84 -6.00 15.08
C LEU A 308 -25.08 -5.54 13.63
N PHE A 309 -24.02 -5.35 12.86
CA PHE A 309 -24.13 -5.02 11.42
C PHE A 309 -24.39 -6.23 10.53
N LEU A 310 -24.27 -7.45 11.04
CA LEU A 310 -24.50 -8.71 10.32
C LEU A 310 -25.93 -9.26 10.51
N ILE A 311 -26.72 -8.74 11.45
CA ILE A 311 -28.12 -9.08 11.72
C ILE A 311 -29.05 -8.07 11.03
#